data_a6f8b8fd56721e7bb3bcd6ae89b90da7
#
_entry.id   a6f8b8fd56721e7bb3bcd6ae89b90da7
#
_cell.length_a   1.000
_cell.length_b   1.000
_cell.length_c   1.000
_cell.angle_alpha   90.00
_cell.angle_beta   90.00
_cell.angle_gamma   90.00
#
_symmetry.space_group_name_H-M   'P 1'
#
loop_
_entity.id
_entity.type
_entity.pdbx_description
1 polymer ?
#
loop_
_entity_poly.entity_id
_entity_poly.type
_entity_poly.pdbx_seq_one_letter_code
_entity_poly.pdbx_strand_id
1 'polypeptide(L)'
;MRPGRGRYGGIMTRRAVVTGASSGIGEAVVRALRASGWDVVGVARRAERLEALDAAVGSASFAADLTRAADVAALAEHLEASGDLHALIHVAGGARGTDRVEDGRAEDWQWMFEVNVLSAQRITAALLPLLRRTVSAGGGHADTVYITSTAAQTAYPGGAGYNAAKAGESMLVHALRLEVNGEPIRVVEVAPGMVRTEEFTLNRLGGDQEAADRLYDGVEQPLVAADVADVVAYALNAPGHVNLDLVTMRPVAQSAQHLLARGPLVPRSPEA
;
A
#
# COMPACT_ATOMS: atom_id res chain seq x y z
N MET A 1 -9.71 5.63 -37.94
CA MET A 1 -10.13 6.96 -37.43
C MET A 1 -10.11 6.92 -35.92
N ARG A 2 -9.18 7.62 -35.26
CA ARG A 2 -9.19 7.76 -33.77
C ARG A 2 -10.18 8.85 -33.42
N PRO A 3 -11.13 8.65 -32.50
CA PRO A 3 -12.02 9.71 -32.07
C PRO A 3 -11.24 10.79 -31.33
N GLY A 4 -11.57 12.04 -31.61
CA GLY A 4 -10.89 13.23 -31.14
C GLY A 4 -10.88 13.36 -29.62
N ARG A 5 -9.81 13.92 -29.09
CA ARG A 5 -9.69 14.39 -27.71
C ARG A 5 -10.75 15.47 -27.50
N GLY A 6 -11.84 15.13 -26.81
CA GLY A 6 -12.81 16.09 -26.32
C GLY A 6 -12.12 17.08 -25.39
N ARG A 7 -12.29 18.38 -25.64
CA ARG A 7 -11.92 19.45 -24.73
C ARG A 7 -12.80 19.32 -23.48
N TYR A 8 -12.26 18.75 -22.42
CA TYR A 8 -12.86 18.85 -21.09
C TYR A 8 -12.25 20.06 -20.38
N GLY A 9 -13.15 20.91 -19.88
CA GLY A 9 -12.82 22.07 -19.10
C GLY A 9 -11.99 21.73 -17.87
N GLY A 10 -11.30 22.73 -17.31
CA GLY A 10 -10.43 22.78 -16.13
C GLY A 10 -9.87 21.46 -15.65
N ILE A 11 -8.57 21.32 -15.58
CA ILE A 11 -7.90 20.14 -15.00
C ILE A 11 -8.38 20.03 -13.55
N MET A 12 -9.38 19.18 -13.30
CA MET A 12 -9.75 18.84 -11.93
C MET A 12 -8.57 18.09 -11.31
N THR A 13 -7.92 18.68 -10.34
CA THR A 13 -6.83 18.05 -9.62
C THR A 13 -7.43 16.88 -8.80
N ARG A 14 -7.08 15.66 -9.14
CA ARG A 14 -7.52 14.48 -8.39
C ARG A 14 -6.82 14.46 -7.03
N ARG A 15 -7.54 14.08 -5.97
CA ARG A 15 -7.02 14.06 -4.61
C ARG A 15 -6.95 12.64 -4.08
N ALA A 16 -5.84 12.31 -3.42
CA ALA A 16 -5.58 11.00 -2.84
C ALA A 16 -5.21 11.11 -1.35
N VAL A 17 -5.61 10.12 -0.57
CA VAL A 17 -5.10 9.85 0.78
C VAL A 17 -4.14 8.66 0.72
N VAL A 18 -2.95 8.81 1.29
CA VAL A 18 -1.94 7.74 1.38
C VAL A 18 -1.63 7.47 2.84
N THR A 19 -1.97 6.29 3.34
CA THR A 19 -1.62 5.87 4.70
C THR A 19 -0.20 5.31 4.77
N GLY A 20 0.41 5.31 5.96
CA GLY A 20 1.80 4.87 6.10
C GLY A 20 2.82 5.80 5.43
N ALA A 21 2.46 7.08 5.20
CA ALA A 21 3.20 8.04 4.39
C ALA A 21 4.55 8.49 4.97
N SER A 22 4.84 8.19 6.24
CA SER A 22 6.05 8.68 6.92
C SER A 22 7.34 7.93 6.59
N SER A 23 7.29 6.88 5.77
CA SER A 23 8.48 6.13 5.33
C SER A 23 8.17 5.12 4.22
N GLY A 24 9.21 4.57 3.61
CA GLY A 24 9.16 3.43 2.72
C GLY A 24 8.18 3.56 1.55
N ILE A 25 7.32 2.55 1.35
CA ILE A 25 6.39 2.51 0.20
C ILE A 25 5.40 3.69 0.27
N GLY A 26 4.86 4.02 1.45
CA GLY A 26 3.91 5.12 1.59
C GLY A 26 4.49 6.47 1.19
N GLU A 27 5.70 6.78 1.64
CA GLU A 27 6.42 7.99 1.25
C GLU A 27 6.69 8.02 -0.27
N ALA A 28 7.14 6.89 -0.84
CA ALA A 28 7.38 6.80 -2.28
C ALA A 28 6.11 7.02 -3.11
N VAL A 29 4.96 6.49 -2.65
CA VAL A 29 3.66 6.70 -3.29
C VAL A 29 3.26 8.19 -3.24
N VAL A 30 3.42 8.87 -2.09
CA VAL A 30 3.16 10.32 -2.01
C VAL A 30 4.00 11.08 -3.03
N ARG A 31 5.31 10.79 -3.11
CA ARG A 31 6.22 11.43 -4.07
C ARG A 31 5.80 11.18 -5.53
N ALA A 32 5.49 9.95 -5.88
CA ALA A 32 5.09 9.58 -7.24
C ALA A 32 3.75 10.24 -7.65
N LEU A 33 2.77 10.26 -6.76
CA LEU A 33 1.48 10.87 -7.03
C LEU A 33 1.58 12.40 -7.14
N ARG A 34 2.37 13.06 -6.27
CA ARG A 34 2.63 14.50 -6.38
C ARG A 34 3.31 14.85 -7.71
N ALA A 35 4.32 14.07 -8.11
CA ALA A 35 4.98 14.24 -9.40
C ALA A 35 4.02 14.05 -10.60
N SER A 36 2.97 13.25 -10.42
CA SER A 36 1.93 13.01 -11.43
C SER A 36 0.77 14.02 -11.38
N GLY A 37 0.87 15.07 -10.55
CA GLY A 37 -0.11 16.17 -10.48
C GLY A 37 -1.31 15.89 -9.57
N TRP A 38 -1.27 14.86 -8.74
CA TRP A 38 -2.28 14.62 -7.72
C TRP A 38 -2.12 15.58 -6.54
N ASP A 39 -3.23 16.00 -5.94
CA ASP A 39 -3.24 16.51 -4.58
C ASP A 39 -3.20 15.34 -3.60
N VAL A 40 -2.26 15.35 -2.63
CA VAL A 40 -2.03 14.19 -1.76
C VAL A 40 -2.03 14.60 -0.31
N VAL A 41 -2.81 13.85 0.49
CA VAL A 41 -2.79 13.91 1.96
C VAL A 41 -2.08 12.66 2.48
N GLY A 42 -0.87 12.84 3.01
CA GLY A 42 -0.12 11.79 3.66
C GLY A 42 -0.62 11.56 5.10
N VAL A 43 -0.85 10.30 5.48
CA VAL A 43 -1.36 9.94 6.81
C VAL A 43 -0.41 8.98 7.50
N ALA A 44 0.07 9.33 8.68
CA ALA A 44 0.90 8.49 9.54
C ALA A 44 0.90 9.03 10.99
N ARG A 45 1.54 8.29 11.91
CA ARG A 45 1.65 8.70 13.32
C ARG A 45 2.73 9.76 13.57
N ARG A 46 3.79 9.78 12.75
CA ARG A 46 4.98 10.64 12.95
C ARG A 46 4.81 11.97 12.23
N ALA A 47 4.30 12.97 12.95
CA ALA A 47 4.05 14.31 12.42
C ALA A 47 5.29 14.95 11.80
N GLU A 48 6.44 14.88 12.48
CA GLU A 48 7.72 15.47 12.02
C GLU A 48 8.16 14.91 10.65
N ARG A 49 7.98 13.60 10.42
CA ARG A 49 8.31 12.98 9.13
C ARG A 49 7.34 13.40 8.03
N LEU A 50 6.06 13.56 8.37
CA LEU A 50 5.04 14.06 7.46
C LEU A 50 5.32 15.50 7.06
N GLU A 51 5.63 16.37 8.00
CA GLU A 51 5.98 17.77 7.76
C GLU A 51 7.22 17.90 6.84
N ALA A 52 8.23 17.06 7.07
CA ALA A 52 9.42 17.02 6.22
C ALA A 52 9.07 16.57 4.78
N LEU A 53 8.17 15.60 4.62
CA LEU A 53 7.68 15.16 3.31
C LEU A 53 6.88 16.26 2.62
N ASP A 54 5.97 16.94 3.34
CA ASP A 54 5.17 18.03 2.81
C ASP A 54 6.04 19.18 2.30
N ALA A 55 7.06 19.55 3.06
CA ALA A 55 8.02 20.56 2.65
C ALA A 55 8.82 20.15 1.40
N ALA A 56 9.09 18.85 1.24
CA ALA A 56 9.87 18.33 0.12
C ALA A 56 9.09 18.23 -1.19
N VAL A 57 7.77 17.92 -1.15
CA VAL A 57 6.99 17.61 -2.35
C VAL A 57 5.70 18.43 -2.50
N GLY A 58 5.39 19.30 -1.54
CA GLY A 58 4.18 20.11 -1.56
C GLY A 58 2.90 19.30 -1.36
N SER A 59 2.98 18.19 -0.61
CA SER A 59 1.79 17.47 -0.14
C SER A 59 1.17 18.18 1.08
N ALA A 60 0.00 17.67 1.51
CA ALA A 60 -0.54 17.93 2.83
C ALA A 60 -0.46 16.66 3.67
N SER A 61 -0.58 16.77 4.98
CA SER A 61 -0.56 15.62 5.86
C SER A 61 -1.54 15.71 7.02
N PHE A 62 -1.81 14.56 7.61
CA PHE A 62 -2.62 14.43 8.81
C PHE A 62 -2.01 13.36 9.73
N ALA A 63 -1.63 13.75 10.94
CA ALA A 63 -1.08 12.81 11.91
C ALA A 63 -2.21 12.00 12.56
N ALA A 64 -2.23 10.68 12.36
CA ALA A 64 -3.23 9.78 12.92
C ALA A 64 -2.66 8.38 13.16
N ASP A 65 -3.16 7.74 14.21
CA ASP A 65 -3.01 6.31 14.45
C ASP A 65 -4.28 5.57 13.99
N LEU A 66 -4.17 4.84 12.89
CA LEU A 66 -5.31 4.14 12.29
C LEU A 66 -5.83 2.95 13.13
N THR A 67 -5.13 2.59 14.20
CA THR A 67 -5.65 1.64 15.20
C THR A 67 -6.66 2.29 16.14
N ARG A 68 -6.74 3.62 16.16
CA ARG A 68 -7.63 4.40 17.03
C ARG A 68 -8.82 4.93 16.25
N ALA A 69 -10.02 4.50 16.61
CA ALA A 69 -11.24 4.92 15.92
C ALA A 69 -11.45 6.46 15.94
N ALA A 70 -11.05 7.13 17.04
CA ALA A 70 -11.15 8.58 17.15
C ALA A 70 -10.27 9.33 16.15
N ASP A 71 -9.04 8.84 15.92
CA ASP A 71 -8.11 9.45 14.96
C ASP A 71 -8.62 9.26 13.51
N VAL A 72 -9.22 8.10 13.22
CA VAL A 72 -9.82 7.83 11.91
C VAL A 72 -11.06 8.72 11.67
N ALA A 73 -11.89 8.92 12.69
CA ALA A 73 -13.04 9.84 12.60
C ALA A 73 -12.58 11.28 12.35
N ALA A 74 -11.60 11.77 13.11
CA ALA A 74 -11.04 13.11 12.91
C ALA A 74 -10.42 13.30 11.51
N LEU A 75 -9.74 12.28 10.99
CA LEU A 75 -9.23 12.29 9.61
C LEU A 75 -10.38 12.38 8.59
N ALA A 76 -11.44 11.60 8.78
CA ALA A 76 -12.59 11.63 7.86
C ALA A 76 -13.27 13.01 7.86
N GLU A 77 -13.49 13.62 9.02
CA GLU A 77 -14.02 14.98 9.15
C GLU A 77 -13.13 16.01 8.47
N HIS A 78 -11.81 15.93 8.68
CA HIS A 78 -10.84 16.81 8.02
C HIS A 78 -10.90 16.70 6.49
N LEU A 79 -10.96 15.48 5.97
CA LEU A 79 -11.04 15.24 4.53
C LEU A 79 -12.37 15.70 3.94
N GLU A 80 -13.46 15.49 4.65
CA GLU A 80 -14.79 15.94 4.25
C GLU A 80 -14.87 17.47 4.13
N ALA A 81 -14.31 18.17 5.12
CA ALA A 81 -14.27 19.64 5.13
C ALA A 81 -13.37 20.24 4.03
N SER A 82 -12.41 19.46 3.53
CA SER A 82 -11.38 19.94 2.61
C SER A 82 -11.64 19.58 1.13
N GLY A 83 -12.76 18.92 0.80
CA GLY A 83 -13.22 18.71 -0.58
C GLY A 83 -13.32 17.26 -1.03
N ASP A 84 -13.35 17.03 -2.33
CA ASP A 84 -13.53 15.71 -2.92
C ASP A 84 -12.33 14.79 -2.69
N LEU A 85 -12.59 13.49 -2.56
CA LEU A 85 -11.59 12.43 -2.45
C LEU A 85 -11.75 11.44 -3.60
N HIS A 86 -10.69 11.23 -4.37
CA HIS A 86 -10.70 10.38 -5.55
C HIS A 86 -10.01 9.03 -5.32
N ALA A 87 -9.07 8.96 -4.36
CA ALA A 87 -8.38 7.71 -4.07
C ALA A 87 -8.00 7.56 -2.59
N LEU A 88 -8.14 6.33 -2.08
CA LEU A 88 -7.55 5.86 -0.84
C LEU A 88 -6.44 4.86 -1.18
N ILE A 89 -5.20 5.12 -0.78
CA ILE A 89 -4.09 4.18 -0.91
C ILE A 89 -3.68 3.73 0.51
N HIS A 90 -4.04 2.50 0.86
CA HIS A 90 -3.72 1.91 2.15
C HIS A 90 -2.38 1.19 2.09
N VAL A 91 -1.36 1.80 2.70
CA VAL A 91 0.01 1.26 2.80
C VAL A 91 0.37 0.96 4.26
N ALA A 92 -0.31 1.59 5.22
CA ALA A 92 -0.06 1.38 6.64
C ALA A 92 -0.19 -0.10 7.01
N GLY A 93 0.79 -0.61 7.71
CA GLY A 93 0.85 -2.00 8.15
C GLY A 93 2.21 -2.31 8.74
N GLY A 94 2.42 -3.58 9.09
CA GLY A 94 3.70 -3.99 9.65
C GLY A 94 3.76 -5.46 10.01
N ALA A 95 4.95 -5.89 10.41
CA ALA A 95 5.21 -7.24 10.89
C ALA A 95 6.01 -7.22 12.19
N ARG A 96 5.84 -8.25 13.02
CA ARG A 96 6.63 -8.52 14.23
C ARG A 96 7.04 -9.98 14.28
N GLY A 97 8.30 -10.20 14.61
CA GLY A 97 8.85 -11.52 14.85
C GLY A 97 8.95 -12.41 13.61
N THR A 98 9.66 -13.49 13.81
CA THR A 98 9.86 -14.57 12.83
C THR A 98 9.70 -15.95 13.50
N ASP A 99 8.94 -15.99 14.59
CA ASP A 99 8.75 -17.19 15.40
C ASP A 99 7.94 -18.25 14.66
N ARG A 100 8.12 -19.49 15.06
CA ARG A 100 7.23 -20.59 14.68
C ARG A 100 5.85 -20.37 15.30
N VAL A 101 4.85 -21.09 14.79
CA VAL A 101 3.47 -20.98 15.32
C VAL A 101 3.42 -21.31 16.81
N GLU A 102 4.16 -22.31 17.24
CA GLU A 102 4.22 -22.80 18.63
C GLU A 102 4.90 -21.82 19.59
N ASP A 103 5.83 -20.98 19.08
CA ASP A 103 6.62 -20.04 19.88
C ASP A 103 6.10 -18.59 19.74
N GLY A 104 5.15 -18.35 18.84
CA GLY A 104 4.66 -17.02 18.51
C GLY A 104 3.84 -16.41 19.64
N ARG A 105 4.15 -15.14 19.97
CA ARG A 105 3.45 -14.40 21.03
C ARG A 105 2.09 -13.90 20.54
N ALA A 106 1.03 -14.19 21.27
CA ALA A 106 -0.33 -13.77 20.93
C ALA A 106 -0.47 -12.27 20.73
N GLU A 107 0.25 -11.46 21.54
CA GLU A 107 0.24 -10.01 21.46
C GLU A 107 0.79 -9.49 20.12
N ASP A 108 1.80 -10.15 19.55
CA ASP A 108 2.36 -9.76 18.26
C ASP A 108 1.42 -10.13 17.12
N TRP A 109 0.71 -11.26 17.22
CA TRP A 109 -0.35 -11.62 16.28
C TRP A 109 -1.51 -10.65 16.32
N GLN A 110 -2.00 -10.30 17.52
CA GLN A 110 -3.06 -9.31 17.72
C GLN A 110 -2.64 -7.96 17.14
N TRP A 111 -1.41 -7.52 17.42
CA TRP A 111 -0.89 -6.26 16.86
C TRP A 111 -0.83 -6.31 15.33
N MET A 112 -0.32 -7.41 14.73
CA MET A 112 -0.27 -7.55 13.28
C MET A 112 -1.67 -7.54 12.66
N PHE A 113 -2.65 -8.17 13.29
CA PHE A 113 -4.03 -8.15 12.82
C PHE A 113 -4.63 -6.74 12.93
N GLU A 114 -4.36 -6.06 14.03
CA GLU A 114 -4.83 -4.69 14.27
C GLU A 114 -4.29 -3.71 13.23
N VAL A 115 -2.99 -3.72 12.96
CA VAL A 115 -2.36 -2.74 12.07
C VAL A 115 -2.50 -3.06 10.58
N ASN A 116 -2.76 -4.31 10.19
CA ASN A 116 -2.91 -4.69 8.79
C ASN A 116 -4.39 -4.85 8.38
N VAL A 117 -5.23 -5.45 9.23
CA VAL A 117 -6.62 -5.79 8.87
C VAL A 117 -7.60 -4.76 9.42
N LEU A 118 -7.61 -4.54 10.74
CA LEU A 118 -8.62 -3.67 11.34
C LEU A 118 -8.39 -2.20 11.00
N SER A 119 -7.14 -1.75 10.88
CA SER A 119 -6.84 -0.40 10.41
C SER A 119 -7.33 -0.18 8.96
N ALA A 120 -7.11 -1.16 8.08
CA ALA A 120 -7.60 -1.12 6.70
C ALA A 120 -9.13 -1.07 6.66
N GLN A 121 -9.80 -1.90 7.45
CA GLN A 121 -11.25 -1.91 7.55
C GLN A 121 -11.79 -0.56 8.04
N ARG A 122 -11.23 -0.01 9.13
CA ARG A 122 -11.70 1.27 9.71
C ARG A 122 -11.55 2.43 8.73
N ILE A 123 -10.38 2.58 8.12
CA ILE A 123 -10.16 3.69 7.18
C ILE A 123 -11.02 3.54 5.94
N THR A 124 -11.23 2.33 5.45
CA THR A 124 -12.12 2.05 4.32
C THR A 124 -13.55 2.42 4.66
N ALA A 125 -14.07 1.95 5.80
CA ALA A 125 -15.42 2.26 6.24
C ALA A 125 -15.66 3.77 6.42
N ALA A 126 -14.66 4.49 6.92
CA ALA A 126 -14.75 5.93 7.14
C ALA A 126 -14.70 6.73 5.82
N LEU A 127 -13.90 6.31 4.83
CA LEU A 127 -13.67 7.09 3.61
C LEU A 127 -14.50 6.62 2.40
N LEU A 128 -15.05 5.42 2.41
CA LEU A 128 -15.89 4.92 1.30
C LEU A 128 -17.10 5.82 1.01
N PRO A 129 -17.82 6.36 2.00
CA PRO A 129 -18.89 7.33 1.75
C PRO A 129 -18.39 8.60 1.03
N LEU A 130 -17.18 9.07 1.34
CA LEU A 130 -16.58 10.24 0.71
C LEU A 130 -16.21 9.96 -0.75
N LEU A 131 -15.64 8.78 -1.04
CA LEU A 131 -15.37 8.32 -2.39
C LEU A 131 -16.67 8.23 -3.23
N ARG A 132 -17.74 7.66 -2.65
CA ARG A 132 -19.07 7.60 -3.28
C ARG A 132 -19.64 8.98 -3.61
N ARG A 133 -19.48 9.92 -2.70
CA ARG A 133 -19.94 11.30 -2.91
C ARG A 133 -19.21 11.95 -4.09
N THR A 134 -17.89 11.78 -4.16
CA THR A 134 -17.07 12.30 -5.27
C THR A 134 -17.53 11.78 -6.63
N VAL A 135 -17.75 10.47 -6.76
CA VAL A 135 -18.21 9.92 -8.04
C VAL A 135 -19.63 10.33 -8.38
N SER A 136 -20.51 10.46 -7.39
CA SER A 136 -21.89 10.95 -7.58
C SER A 136 -21.94 12.41 -8.03
N ALA A 137 -20.96 13.22 -7.65
CA ALA A 137 -20.80 14.60 -8.08
C ALA A 137 -20.19 14.75 -9.48
N GLY A 138 -19.93 13.65 -10.19
CA GLY A 138 -19.36 13.67 -11.55
C GLY A 138 -17.85 13.46 -11.59
N GLY A 139 -17.24 12.99 -10.50
CA GLY A 139 -15.81 12.70 -10.39
C GLY A 139 -15.31 11.51 -11.22
N GLY A 140 -16.15 10.95 -12.08
CA GLY A 140 -15.82 9.83 -12.97
C GLY A 140 -15.75 8.50 -12.21
N HIS A 141 -14.61 8.14 -11.64
CA HIS A 141 -14.42 6.96 -10.80
C HIS A 141 -13.56 7.32 -9.58
N ALA A 142 -13.68 6.50 -8.55
CA ALA A 142 -12.81 6.56 -7.38
C ALA A 142 -12.03 5.25 -7.22
N ASP A 143 -10.96 5.29 -6.44
CA ASP A 143 -10.02 4.19 -6.28
C ASP A 143 -9.81 3.84 -4.81
N THR A 144 -9.73 2.55 -4.52
CA THR A 144 -9.14 2.04 -3.28
C THR A 144 -8.00 1.10 -3.64
N VAL A 145 -6.79 1.39 -3.16
CA VAL A 145 -5.59 0.58 -3.42
C VAL A 145 -5.03 0.08 -2.09
N TYR A 146 -4.76 -1.20 -2.01
CA TYR A 146 -4.21 -1.84 -0.80
C TYR A 146 -2.87 -2.47 -1.11
N ILE A 147 -1.87 -2.14 -0.28
CA ILE A 147 -0.55 -2.77 -0.36
C ILE A 147 -0.54 -3.96 0.59
N THR A 148 -0.90 -5.12 0.05
CA THR A 148 -0.85 -6.38 0.80
C THR A 148 0.55 -6.98 0.80
N SER A 149 0.71 -8.20 0.39
CA SER A 149 2.02 -8.87 0.24
C SER A 149 1.85 -10.20 -0.49
N THR A 150 2.89 -10.69 -1.14
CA THR A 150 2.96 -12.10 -1.54
C THR A 150 2.85 -13.06 -0.34
N ALA A 151 3.08 -12.58 0.87
CA ALA A 151 2.83 -13.29 2.13
C ALA A 151 1.35 -13.60 2.38
N ALA A 152 0.42 -12.89 1.74
CA ALA A 152 -1.01 -13.20 1.75
C ALA A 152 -1.34 -14.43 0.90
N GLN A 153 -0.51 -14.74 -0.09
CA GLN A 153 -0.75 -15.78 -1.09
C GLN A 153 0.00 -17.08 -0.78
N THR A 154 1.15 -17.00 -0.13
CA THR A 154 2.02 -18.15 0.11
C THR A 154 2.66 -18.05 1.50
N ALA A 155 2.42 -19.07 2.31
CA ALA A 155 3.03 -19.19 3.63
C ALA A 155 4.52 -19.56 3.54
N TYR A 156 5.27 -19.18 4.58
CA TYR A 156 6.67 -19.53 4.75
C TYR A 156 7.02 -19.68 6.25
N PRO A 157 8.01 -20.51 6.60
CA PRO A 157 8.45 -20.66 7.98
C PRO A 157 8.87 -19.32 8.60
N GLY A 158 8.46 -19.07 9.85
CA GLY A 158 8.71 -17.80 10.53
C GLY A 158 7.87 -16.63 10.05
N GLY A 159 6.88 -16.89 9.18
CA GLY A 159 5.98 -15.87 8.64
C GLY A 159 4.55 -15.95 9.18
N ALA A 160 4.22 -16.93 10.02
CA ALA A 160 2.85 -17.33 10.29
C ALA A 160 1.89 -16.20 10.69
N GLY A 161 2.25 -15.38 11.67
CA GLY A 161 1.42 -14.25 12.11
C GLY A 161 1.25 -13.19 11.02
N TYR A 162 2.32 -12.87 10.28
CA TYR A 162 2.26 -11.92 9.17
C TYR A 162 1.49 -12.49 7.96
N ASN A 163 1.68 -13.79 7.64
CA ASN A 163 0.89 -14.47 6.62
C ASN A 163 -0.60 -14.39 6.93
N ALA A 164 -0.99 -14.72 8.18
CA ALA A 164 -2.39 -14.69 8.60
C ALA A 164 -2.98 -13.27 8.51
N ALA A 165 -2.24 -12.25 8.97
CA ALA A 165 -2.69 -10.86 8.91
C ALA A 165 -2.83 -10.37 7.45
N LYS A 166 -1.84 -10.62 6.60
CA LYS A 166 -1.89 -10.19 5.19
C LYS A 166 -2.92 -10.98 4.37
N ALA A 167 -3.14 -12.27 4.68
CA ALA A 167 -4.24 -13.02 4.09
C ALA A 167 -5.62 -12.47 4.50
N GLY A 168 -5.76 -12.04 5.76
CA GLY A 168 -6.97 -11.36 6.24
C GLY A 168 -7.21 -10.03 5.54
N GLU A 169 -6.17 -9.22 5.35
CA GLU A 169 -6.24 -7.95 4.61
C GLU A 169 -6.61 -8.20 3.13
N SER A 170 -5.97 -9.17 2.47
CA SER A 170 -6.31 -9.54 1.08
C SER A 170 -7.76 -9.98 0.94
N MET A 171 -8.25 -10.79 1.87
CA MET A 171 -9.65 -11.24 1.86
C MET A 171 -10.64 -10.08 2.09
N LEU A 172 -10.29 -9.10 2.92
CA LEU A 172 -11.06 -7.86 3.07
C LEU A 172 -11.17 -7.13 1.72
N VAL A 173 -10.06 -7.00 0.99
CA VAL A 173 -10.03 -6.36 -0.34
C VAL A 173 -10.92 -7.11 -1.34
N HIS A 174 -10.88 -8.44 -1.32
CA HIS A 174 -11.74 -9.26 -2.18
C HIS A 174 -13.22 -9.09 -1.84
N ALA A 175 -13.58 -9.06 -0.55
CA ALA A 175 -14.96 -8.82 -0.09
C ALA A 175 -15.45 -7.43 -0.50
N LEU A 176 -14.63 -6.39 -0.27
CA LEU A 176 -14.96 -5.02 -0.66
C LEU A 176 -15.26 -4.92 -2.17
N ARG A 177 -14.47 -5.60 -3.02
CA ARG A 177 -14.69 -5.60 -4.47
C ARG A 177 -16.06 -6.15 -4.85
N LEU A 178 -16.53 -7.18 -4.13
CA LEU A 178 -17.87 -7.74 -4.34
C LEU A 178 -18.96 -6.79 -3.85
N GLU A 179 -18.72 -6.12 -2.72
CA GLU A 179 -19.69 -5.20 -2.09
C GLU A 179 -19.92 -3.92 -2.90
N VAL A 180 -18.89 -3.42 -3.60
CA VAL A 180 -19.01 -2.23 -4.47
C VAL A 180 -19.31 -2.57 -5.92
N ASN A 181 -19.67 -3.81 -6.21
CA ASN A 181 -20.01 -4.22 -7.57
C ASN A 181 -21.16 -3.39 -8.15
N GLY A 182 -20.93 -2.78 -9.32
CA GLY A 182 -21.88 -1.88 -9.96
C GLY A 182 -21.68 -0.40 -9.61
N GLU A 183 -20.80 -0.07 -8.64
CA GLU A 183 -20.38 1.30 -8.37
C GLU A 183 -19.13 1.67 -9.20
N PRO A 184 -18.93 2.96 -9.58
CA PRO A 184 -17.72 3.36 -10.28
C PRO A 184 -16.54 3.52 -9.29
N ILE A 185 -16.28 2.48 -8.50
CA ILE A 185 -15.22 2.39 -7.52
C ILE A 185 -14.33 1.20 -7.85
N ARG A 186 -13.06 1.47 -8.11
CA ARG A 186 -12.07 0.43 -8.38
C ARG A 186 -11.41 -0.02 -7.09
N VAL A 187 -11.25 -1.33 -6.95
CA VAL A 187 -10.61 -1.95 -5.78
C VAL A 187 -9.40 -2.74 -6.25
N VAL A 188 -8.23 -2.20 -5.98
CA VAL A 188 -6.94 -2.71 -6.48
C VAL A 188 -6.13 -3.28 -5.32
N GLU A 189 -5.57 -4.44 -5.52
CA GLU A 189 -4.61 -5.07 -4.63
C GLU A 189 -3.23 -5.09 -5.28
N VAL A 190 -2.22 -4.55 -4.60
CA VAL A 190 -0.81 -4.68 -4.99
C VAL A 190 -0.12 -5.54 -3.93
N ALA A 191 0.44 -6.69 -4.36
CA ALA A 191 1.05 -7.69 -3.50
C ALA A 191 2.56 -7.81 -3.77
N PRO A 192 3.41 -6.97 -3.14
CA PRO A 192 4.84 -7.04 -3.31
C PRO A 192 5.47 -8.26 -2.64
N GLY A 193 6.55 -8.76 -3.23
CA GLY A 193 7.49 -9.70 -2.61
C GLY A 193 8.51 -8.97 -1.74
N MET A 194 9.80 -9.29 -1.95
CA MET A 194 10.89 -8.68 -1.19
C MET A 194 11.14 -7.25 -1.64
N VAL A 195 10.76 -6.29 -0.78
CA VAL A 195 11.02 -4.85 -0.98
C VAL A 195 12.04 -4.38 0.06
N ARG A 196 13.13 -3.80 -0.37
CA ARG A 196 14.11 -3.16 0.53
C ARG A 196 13.60 -1.79 0.93
N THR A 197 13.23 -1.62 2.20
CA THR A 197 12.83 -0.36 2.82
C THR A 197 13.63 -0.13 4.09
N GLU A 198 13.70 1.11 4.57
CA GLU A 198 14.47 1.47 5.77
C GLU A 198 14.00 0.74 7.03
N GLU A 199 12.69 0.55 7.20
CA GLU A 199 12.11 0.26 8.52
C GLU A 199 11.40 -1.09 8.62
N PHE A 200 10.81 -1.61 7.53
CA PHE A 200 9.94 -2.79 7.65
C PHE A 200 10.68 -4.01 8.22
N THR A 201 11.82 -4.35 7.63
CA THR A 201 12.62 -5.50 8.07
C THR A 201 13.23 -5.26 9.43
N LEU A 202 13.76 -4.06 9.67
CA LEU A 202 14.32 -3.65 10.95
C LEU A 202 13.30 -3.76 12.08
N ASN A 203 12.09 -3.21 11.90
CA ASN A 203 11.02 -3.27 12.88
C ASN A 203 10.54 -4.70 13.14
N ARG A 204 10.45 -5.51 12.08
CA ARG A 204 10.08 -6.92 12.18
C ARG A 204 11.06 -7.71 13.04
N LEU A 205 12.34 -7.40 12.94
CA LEU A 205 13.44 -8.06 13.65
C LEU A 205 13.81 -7.36 14.96
N GLY A 206 12.90 -6.52 15.50
CA GLY A 206 13.09 -5.89 16.81
C GLY A 206 14.25 -4.88 16.87
N GLY A 207 14.64 -4.31 15.74
CA GLY A 207 15.74 -3.32 15.66
C GLY A 207 17.11 -3.93 15.35
N ASP A 208 17.22 -5.23 15.09
CA ASP A 208 18.46 -5.88 14.70
C ASP A 208 18.84 -5.52 13.25
N GLN A 209 19.69 -4.51 13.10
CA GLN A 209 20.14 -4.00 11.80
C GLN A 209 20.95 -5.04 11.04
N GLU A 210 21.80 -5.79 11.71
CA GLU A 210 22.65 -6.80 11.07
C GLU A 210 21.80 -7.95 10.51
N ALA A 211 20.80 -8.42 11.26
CA ALA A 211 19.84 -9.40 10.76
C ALA A 211 19.01 -8.87 9.60
N ALA A 212 18.61 -7.58 9.65
CA ALA A 212 17.88 -6.94 8.58
C ALA A 212 18.69 -6.86 7.28
N ASP A 213 19.96 -6.49 7.37
CA ASP A 213 20.85 -6.39 6.21
C ASP A 213 21.13 -7.77 5.59
N ARG A 214 21.37 -8.81 6.43
CA ARG A 214 21.61 -10.19 5.99
C ARG A 214 20.48 -10.76 5.12
N LEU A 215 19.23 -10.30 5.29
CA LEU A 215 18.12 -10.73 4.44
C LEU A 215 18.35 -10.41 2.96
N TYR A 216 19.03 -9.31 2.67
CA TYR A 216 19.28 -8.84 1.31
C TYR A 216 20.64 -9.24 0.76
N ASP A 217 21.49 -9.93 1.55
CA ASP A 217 22.82 -10.33 1.14
C ASP A 217 22.80 -11.20 -0.11
N GLY A 218 23.57 -10.77 -1.12
CA GLY A 218 23.67 -11.47 -2.40
C GLY A 218 22.41 -11.42 -3.26
N VAL A 219 21.35 -10.70 -2.85
CA VAL A 219 20.17 -10.51 -3.70
C VAL A 219 20.45 -9.41 -4.70
N GLU A 220 20.54 -9.77 -5.97
CA GLU A 220 20.72 -8.78 -7.03
C GLU A 220 19.39 -8.04 -7.26
N GLN A 221 19.41 -6.72 -7.06
CA GLN A 221 18.27 -5.82 -7.29
C GLN A 221 16.96 -6.24 -6.61
N PRO A 222 16.89 -6.27 -5.24
CA PRO A 222 15.61 -6.38 -4.56
C PRO A 222 14.70 -5.21 -4.99
N LEU A 223 13.38 -5.40 -4.95
CA LEU A 223 12.48 -4.27 -5.17
C LEU A 223 12.79 -3.15 -4.18
N VAL A 224 12.58 -1.92 -4.63
CA VAL A 224 12.61 -0.72 -3.79
C VAL A 224 11.22 -0.11 -3.69
N ALA A 225 11.04 0.81 -2.74
CA ALA A 225 9.74 1.46 -2.52
C ALA A 225 9.19 2.15 -3.78
N ALA A 226 10.07 2.71 -4.62
CA ALA A 226 9.70 3.37 -5.88
C ALA A 226 9.05 2.40 -6.88
N ASP A 227 9.52 1.14 -6.96
CA ASP A 227 8.92 0.16 -7.87
C ASP A 227 7.44 -0.10 -7.53
N VAL A 228 7.12 -0.14 -6.24
CA VAL A 228 5.72 -0.32 -5.78
C VAL A 228 4.91 0.94 -6.05
N ALA A 229 5.49 2.12 -5.83
CA ALA A 229 4.84 3.40 -6.10
C ALA A 229 4.50 3.58 -7.58
N ASP A 230 5.36 3.14 -8.49
CA ASP A 230 5.13 3.18 -9.93
C ASP A 230 3.94 2.30 -10.34
N VAL A 231 3.82 1.11 -9.75
CA VAL A 231 2.65 0.22 -9.96
C VAL A 231 1.37 0.86 -9.45
N VAL A 232 1.39 1.49 -8.28
CA VAL A 232 0.23 2.24 -7.74
C VAL A 232 -0.15 3.38 -8.69
N ALA A 233 0.82 4.19 -9.13
CA ALA A 233 0.57 5.29 -10.05
C ALA A 233 0.01 4.80 -11.40
N TYR A 234 0.53 3.68 -11.91
CA TYR A 234 0.00 3.05 -13.12
C TYR A 234 -1.47 2.61 -12.94
N ALA A 235 -1.80 1.96 -11.83
CA ALA A 235 -3.16 1.51 -11.52
C ALA A 235 -4.16 2.67 -11.46
N LEU A 236 -3.79 3.77 -10.79
CA LEU A 236 -4.62 4.96 -10.66
C LEU A 236 -4.84 5.68 -12.00
N ASN A 237 -3.86 5.61 -12.92
CA ASN A 237 -3.93 6.23 -14.24
C ASN A 237 -4.52 5.31 -15.33
N ALA A 238 -4.87 4.06 -15.00
CA ALA A 238 -5.58 3.16 -15.91
C ALA A 238 -6.96 3.75 -16.29
N PRO A 239 -7.51 3.42 -17.47
CA PRO A 239 -8.86 3.85 -17.84
C PRO A 239 -9.90 3.47 -16.78
N GLY A 240 -10.88 4.34 -16.51
CA GLY A 240 -11.83 4.20 -15.41
C GLY A 240 -12.65 2.90 -15.40
N HIS A 241 -12.80 2.24 -16.55
CA HIS A 241 -13.47 0.94 -16.67
C HIS A 241 -12.54 -0.27 -16.44
N VAL A 242 -11.23 -0.03 -16.22
CA VAL A 242 -10.23 -1.09 -15.99
C VAL A 242 -9.93 -1.17 -14.50
N ASN A 243 -10.27 -2.28 -13.86
CA ASN A 243 -9.86 -2.61 -12.50
C ASN A 243 -8.68 -3.59 -12.56
N LEU A 244 -7.60 -3.30 -11.86
CA LEU A 244 -6.47 -4.21 -11.68
C LEU A 244 -6.69 -4.96 -10.36
N ASP A 245 -7.34 -6.10 -10.42
CA ASP A 245 -7.80 -6.83 -9.24
C ASP A 245 -6.67 -7.19 -8.29
N LEU A 246 -5.57 -7.73 -8.86
CA LEU A 246 -4.39 -8.13 -8.12
C LEU A 246 -3.15 -7.97 -9.00
N VAL A 247 -2.18 -7.20 -8.52
CA VAL A 247 -0.87 -7.08 -9.13
C VAL A 247 0.17 -7.67 -8.17
N THR A 248 0.63 -8.87 -8.48
CA THR A 248 1.73 -9.51 -7.74
C THR A 248 3.06 -9.13 -8.38
N MET A 249 3.99 -8.60 -7.58
CA MET A 249 5.32 -8.20 -8.07
C MET A 249 6.43 -8.75 -7.17
N ARG A 250 7.51 -9.20 -7.79
CA ARG A 250 8.71 -9.72 -7.12
C ARG A 250 9.96 -9.23 -7.83
N PRO A 251 11.10 -9.11 -7.12
CA PRO A 251 12.37 -8.97 -7.83
C PRO A 251 12.61 -10.24 -8.68
N VAL A 252 13.32 -10.10 -9.78
CA VAL A 252 13.64 -11.26 -10.66
C VAL A 252 14.34 -12.36 -9.89
N ALA A 253 15.13 -12.00 -8.87
CA ALA A 253 15.80 -12.95 -7.98
C ALA A 253 14.85 -13.78 -7.11
N GLN A 254 13.56 -13.42 -6.97
CA GLN A 254 12.60 -14.09 -6.08
C GLN A 254 11.50 -14.80 -6.88
N SER A 255 11.47 -16.12 -6.88
CA SER A 255 10.40 -16.90 -7.52
C SER A 255 9.30 -17.33 -6.53
N ALA A 256 9.64 -17.51 -5.25
CA ALA A 256 8.71 -17.80 -4.17
C ALA A 256 9.20 -17.16 -2.87
N GLN A 257 8.38 -17.19 -1.80
CA GLN A 257 8.77 -16.59 -0.52
C GLN A 257 10.06 -17.18 0.07
N HIS A 258 10.32 -18.46 -0.19
CA HIS A 258 11.49 -19.21 0.28
C HIS A 258 12.49 -19.53 -0.84
N LEU A 259 12.21 -19.11 -2.08
CA LEU A 259 13.09 -19.38 -3.23
C LEU A 259 13.64 -18.06 -3.76
N LEU A 260 14.85 -17.76 -3.32
CA LEU A 260 15.59 -16.55 -3.62
C LEU A 260 16.95 -16.89 -4.21
N ALA A 261 17.20 -16.39 -5.42
CA ALA A 261 18.53 -16.49 -6.02
C ALA A 261 19.48 -15.50 -5.33
N ARG A 262 20.67 -15.97 -5.00
CA ARG A 262 21.75 -15.15 -4.44
C ARG A 262 22.95 -15.18 -5.37
N GLY A 263 23.57 -14.06 -5.61
CA GLY A 263 24.62 -13.85 -6.60
C GLY A 263 24.08 -13.29 -7.92
N PRO A 264 24.95 -13.17 -8.94
CA PRO A 264 24.59 -12.58 -10.23
C PRO A 264 23.49 -13.37 -10.94
N LEU A 265 22.54 -12.66 -11.53
CA LEU A 265 21.50 -13.24 -12.38
C LEU A 265 22.08 -13.49 -13.78
N VAL A 266 22.40 -14.74 -14.08
CA VAL A 266 22.95 -15.14 -15.37
C VAL A 266 22.05 -16.16 -16.07
N PRO A 267 21.93 -16.13 -17.41
CA PRO A 267 21.23 -17.16 -18.17
C PRO A 267 21.87 -18.55 -17.96
N ARG A 268 21.06 -19.58 -17.89
CA ARG A 268 21.58 -20.95 -17.93
C ARG A 268 22.21 -21.21 -19.27
N SER A 269 23.39 -21.83 -19.31
CA SER A 269 23.97 -22.31 -20.56
C SER A 269 23.03 -23.35 -21.20
N PRO A 270 22.89 -23.33 -22.55
CA PRO A 270 22.06 -24.32 -23.25
C PRO A 270 22.51 -25.78 -23.06
N GLU A 271 23.72 -25.99 -22.55
CA GLU A 271 24.35 -27.30 -22.36
C GLU A 271 24.33 -27.82 -20.89
N ALA A 272 23.56 -27.17 -19.99
CA ALA A 272 23.50 -27.56 -18.58
C ALA A 272 22.21 -28.30 -18.23
#